data_2e1d2744bf2d8f0267a6f0906c0df6bb
#
_entry.id   2e1d2744bf2d8f0267a6f0906c0df6bb
#
_cell.length_a   1.000
_cell.length_b   1.000
_cell.length_c   1.000
_cell.angle_alpha   90.00
_cell.angle_beta   90.00
_cell.angle_gamma   90.00
#
_symmetry.space_group_name_H-M   'P 1'
#
loop_
_entity.id
_entity.type
_entity.pdbx_description
1 polymer ?
#
loop_
_entity_poly.entity_id
_entity_poly.type
_entity_poly.pdbx_seq_one_letter_code
_entity_poly.pdbx_strand_id
1 'polypeptide(L)'
;MRDWGMLFDRAAIEGLAAGRVTVAFRRWDAPRVRPGSRMRTAAGVVEVTSVAEVATVTDEDARAAGYESAAQMPDRGSGRLYRIGLRVAGPDPRIALRETADLTDDDRAAIGAALWRMDRVAEVPWTGAFLRLIADNEAVRAVELAERVGLARDVFKRRVRRLKELGLTESLEVGYRLSPRGRAFLEGGDA
;
A
#
# COMPACT_ATOMS: atom_id res chain seq x y z
N MET A 1 -3.14 5.44 6.49
CA MET A 1 -2.49 4.16 6.89
C MET A 1 -1.13 4.52 7.46
N ARG A 2 -0.84 4.14 8.69
CA ARG A 2 0.45 4.42 9.34
C ARG A 2 1.51 3.54 8.68
N ASP A 3 2.64 4.14 8.31
CA ASP A 3 3.84 3.39 7.97
C ASP A 3 4.38 2.79 9.28
N TRP A 4 4.16 1.50 9.45
CA TRP A 4 4.54 0.76 10.67
C TRP A 4 6.06 0.51 10.74
N GLY A 5 6.86 1.08 9.81
CA GLY A 5 8.29 0.80 9.72
C GLY A 5 8.61 -0.66 9.38
N MET A 6 7.64 -1.37 8.79
CA MET A 6 7.79 -2.76 8.33
C MET A 6 7.91 -2.80 6.81
N LEU A 7 8.97 -2.18 6.28
CA LEU A 7 9.31 -2.34 4.88
C LEU A 7 9.87 -3.76 4.67
N PHE A 8 9.27 -4.48 3.74
CA PHE A 8 9.77 -5.75 3.25
C PHE A 8 10.50 -5.51 1.93
N ASP A 9 11.65 -6.10 1.75
CA ASP A 9 12.31 -6.15 0.46
C ASP A 9 11.61 -7.18 -0.46
N ARG A 10 12.06 -7.24 -1.71
CA ARG A 10 11.44 -8.10 -2.72
C ARG A 10 11.49 -9.58 -2.33
N ALA A 11 12.63 -10.05 -1.82
CA ALA A 11 12.81 -11.44 -1.44
C ALA A 11 11.87 -11.84 -0.28
N ALA A 12 11.73 -10.95 0.72
CA ALA A 12 10.80 -11.18 1.83
C ALA A 12 9.33 -11.21 1.36
N ILE A 13 8.96 -10.34 0.39
CA ILE A 13 7.60 -10.34 -0.19
C ILE A 13 7.34 -11.64 -0.96
N GLU A 14 8.28 -12.11 -1.77
CA GLU A 14 8.17 -13.38 -2.49
C GLU A 14 8.12 -14.57 -1.52
N GLY A 15 8.90 -14.52 -0.44
CA GLY A 15 8.87 -15.51 0.64
C GLY A 15 7.54 -15.53 1.39
N LEU A 16 6.97 -14.38 1.70
CA LEU A 16 5.64 -14.23 2.31
C LEU A 16 4.55 -14.82 1.39
N ALA A 17 4.55 -14.45 0.11
CA ALA A 17 3.59 -14.94 -0.86
C ALA A 17 3.64 -16.47 -1.00
N ALA A 18 4.82 -17.07 -0.90
CA ALA A 18 5.04 -18.52 -0.96
C ALA A 18 4.89 -19.23 0.40
N GLY A 19 4.59 -18.50 1.48
CA GLY A 19 4.47 -19.05 2.82
C GLY A 19 5.80 -19.49 3.46
N ARG A 20 6.94 -19.20 2.84
CA ARG A 20 8.27 -19.51 3.38
C ARG A 20 8.73 -18.52 4.45
N VAL A 21 8.33 -17.25 4.32
CA VAL A 21 8.58 -16.22 5.33
C VAL A 21 7.35 -16.10 6.21
N THR A 22 7.51 -16.39 7.50
CA THR A 22 6.45 -16.37 8.51
C THR A 22 6.78 -15.50 9.70
N VAL A 23 8.00 -14.95 9.74
CA VAL A 23 8.49 -14.11 10.83
C VAL A 23 9.25 -12.91 10.26
N ALA A 24 9.23 -11.80 11.00
CA ALA A 24 10.12 -10.66 10.78
C ALA A 24 10.73 -10.21 12.12
N PHE A 25 11.90 -9.59 12.03
CA PHE A 25 12.56 -9.00 13.19
C PHE A 25 12.69 -7.50 13.01
N ARG A 26 12.45 -6.77 14.08
CA ARG A 26 12.59 -5.30 14.10
C ARG A 26 13.12 -4.85 15.45
N ARG A 27 13.95 -3.79 15.42
CA ARG A 27 14.35 -3.09 16.64
C ARG A 27 13.50 -1.83 16.80
N TRP A 28 12.87 -1.70 17.96
CA TRP A 28 12.03 -0.57 18.32
C TRP A 28 12.19 -0.26 19.81
N ASP A 29 11.95 0.97 20.21
CA ASP A 29 11.85 1.33 21.64
C ASP A 29 10.57 0.75 22.26
N ALA A 30 9.50 0.66 21.47
CA ALA A 30 8.24 0.00 21.82
C ALA A 30 7.62 -0.64 20.57
N PRO A 31 6.82 -1.70 20.72
CA PRO A 31 6.18 -2.36 19.58
C PRO A 31 5.31 -1.39 18.77
N ARG A 32 5.54 -1.34 17.46
CA ARG A 32 4.76 -0.49 16.54
C ARG A 32 3.58 -1.23 15.91
N VAL A 33 3.49 -2.53 16.12
CA VAL A 33 2.41 -3.40 15.66
C VAL A 33 1.94 -4.28 16.81
N ARG A 34 0.76 -4.86 16.67
CA ARG A 34 0.17 -5.81 17.63
C ARG A 34 -0.44 -6.99 16.88
N PRO A 35 -0.68 -8.12 17.51
CA PRO A 35 -1.47 -9.21 16.92
C PRO A 35 -2.78 -8.68 16.35
N GLY A 36 -3.14 -9.14 15.14
CA GLY A 36 -4.28 -8.64 14.38
C GLY A 36 -4.00 -7.38 13.53
N SER A 37 -2.82 -6.73 13.67
CA SER A 37 -2.44 -5.63 12.76
C SER A 37 -2.32 -6.16 11.34
N ARG A 38 -2.92 -5.45 10.38
CA ARG A 38 -2.90 -5.82 8.96
C ARG A 38 -2.21 -4.76 8.13
N MET A 39 -1.39 -5.19 7.19
CA MET A 39 -0.70 -4.34 6.24
C MET A 39 -0.85 -4.88 4.82
N ARG A 40 -0.96 -3.97 3.86
CA ARG A 40 -1.02 -4.31 2.44
C ARG A 40 0.37 -4.32 1.86
N THR A 41 0.72 -5.43 1.22
CA THR A 41 2.01 -5.65 0.54
C THR A 41 1.76 -6.14 -0.87
N ALA A 42 2.82 -6.32 -1.65
CA ALA A 42 2.69 -6.98 -2.95
C ALA A 42 2.35 -8.48 -2.84
N ALA A 43 2.58 -9.10 -1.67
CA ALA A 43 2.12 -10.47 -1.38
C ALA A 43 0.62 -10.55 -1.01
N GLY A 44 -0.08 -9.42 -0.92
CA GLY A 44 -1.44 -9.33 -0.42
C GLY A 44 -1.53 -8.67 0.96
N VAL A 45 -2.57 -8.99 1.70
CA VAL A 45 -2.74 -8.53 3.09
C VAL A 45 -1.94 -9.43 4.02
N VAL A 46 -0.94 -8.88 4.66
CA VAL A 46 -0.15 -9.55 5.70
C VAL A 46 -0.71 -9.18 7.06
N GLU A 47 -0.99 -10.18 7.88
CA GLU A 47 -1.47 -10.03 9.25
C GLU A 47 -0.36 -10.41 10.24
N VAL A 48 -0.21 -9.61 11.27
CA VAL A 48 0.63 -9.90 12.43
C VAL A 48 -0.07 -10.91 13.31
N THR A 49 0.54 -12.07 13.54
CA THR A 49 -0.01 -13.15 14.36
C THR A 49 0.50 -13.08 15.81
N SER A 50 1.74 -12.62 16.00
CA SER A 50 2.36 -12.47 17.32
C SER A 50 3.38 -11.36 17.32
N VAL A 51 3.67 -10.81 18.51
CA VAL A 51 4.76 -9.87 18.76
C VAL A 51 5.37 -10.22 20.11
N ALA A 52 6.65 -10.53 20.12
CA ALA A 52 7.39 -10.87 21.35
C ALA A 52 8.76 -10.17 21.36
N GLU A 53 9.15 -9.66 22.51
CA GLU A 53 10.52 -9.20 22.73
C GLU A 53 11.42 -10.43 22.91
N VAL A 54 12.56 -10.42 22.22
CA VAL A 54 13.54 -11.52 22.25
C VAL A 54 14.95 -10.96 22.45
N ALA A 55 15.81 -11.73 23.08
CA ALA A 55 17.20 -11.31 23.30
C ALA A 55 18.05 -11.46 22.05
N THR A 56 17.84 -12.56 21.29
CA THR A 56 18.64 -12.94 20.14
C THR A 56 17.75 -13.56 19.06
N VAL A 57 18.29 -13.72 17.86
CA VAL A 57 17.68 -14.47 16.76
C VAL A 57 18.36 -15.84 16.68
N THR A 58 17.59 -16.91 16.63
CA THR A 58 18.10 -18.27 16.34
C THR A 58 18.22 -18.49 14.83
N ASP A 59 19.00 -19.49 14.41
CA ASP A 59 19.07 -19.85 12.98
C ASP A 59 17.73 -20.38 12.44
N GLU A 60 16.93 -21.02 13.27
CA GLU A 60 15.56 -21.43 12.92
C GLU A 60 14.69 -20.21 12.61
N ASP A 61 14.71 -19.22 13.49
CA ASP A 61 13.99 -17.96 13.32
C ASP A 61 14.51 -17.16 12.12
N ALA A 62 15.81 -17.18 11.86
CA ALA A 62 16.40 -16.54 10.69
C ALA A 62 15.88 -17.19 9.40
N ARG A 63 15.80 -18.53 9.35
CA ARG A 63 15.20 -19.25 8.19
C ARG A 63 13.73 -18.92 8.01
N ALA A 64 12.98 -18.85 9.10
CA ALA A 64 11.57 -18.41 9.05
C ALA A 64 11.39 -16.95 8.61
N ALA A 65 12.45 -16.13 8.73
CA ALA A 65 12.50 -14.74 8.23
C ALA A 65 13.08 -14.63 6.81
N GLY A 66 13.48 -15.75 6.17
CA GLY A 66 13.99 -15.81 4.80
C GLY A 66 15.51 -15.66 4.68
N TYR A 67 16.25 -15.83 5.77
CA TYR A 67 17.73 -15.82 5.79
C TYR A 67 18.28 -17.24 6.05
N GLU A 68 19.49 -17.52 5.65
CA GLU A 68 20.11 -18.85 5.87
C GLU A 68 20.51 -19.05 7.35
N SER A 69 20.94 -17.98 8.01
CA SER A 69 21.36 -17.99 9.42
C SER A 69 21.14 -16.63 10.09
N ALA A 70 21.19 -16.62 11.42
CA ALA A 70 21.10 -15.40 12.21
C ALA A 70 22.25 -14.41 11.90
N ALA A 71 23.43 -14.91 11.57
CA ALA A 71 24.60 -14.10 11.23
C ALA A 71 24.41 -13.30 9.91
N GLN A 72 23.56 -13.77 9.01
CA GLN A 72 23.26 -13.08 7.74
C GLN A 72 22.14 -12.05 7.86
N MET A 73 21.44 -12.03 8.99
CA MET A 73 20.37 -11.06 9.18
C MET A 73 20.93 -9.66 9.38
N PRO A 74 20.40 -8.66 8.62
CA PRO A 74 20.83 -7.29 8.83
C PRO A 74 20.33 -6.78 10.18
N ASP A 75 21.24 -6.29 11.02
CA ASP A 75 20.88 -5.57 12.24
C ASP A 75 20.45 -4.15 11.88
N ARG A 76 19.17 -3.95 11.74
CA ARG A 76 18.61 -2.66 11.32
C ARG A 76 17.81 -2.02 12.45
N GLY A 77 18.17 -0.79 12.77
CA GLY A 77 17.48 0.01 13.78
C GLY A 77 18.14 -0.01 15.14
N SER A 78 17.48 0.62 16.10
CA SER A 78 17.90 0.72 17.50
C SER A 78 16.77 0.28 18.42
N GLY A 79 17.08 0.04 19.69
CA GLY A 79 16.10 -0.39 20.69
C GLY A 79 16.02 -1.90 20.86
N ARG A 80 14.93 -2.35 21.45
CA ARG A 80 14.68 -3.75 21.77
C ARG A 80 14.36 -4.55 20.51
N LEU A 81 14.80 -5.81 20.49
CA LEU A 81 14.53 -6.71 19.39
C LEU A 81 13.16 -7.37 19.54
N TYR A 82 12.32 -7.26 18.53
CA TYR A 82 11.02 -7.90 18.48
C TYR A 82 10.94 -8.93 17.37
N ARG A 83 10.47 -10.12 17.75
CA ARG A 83 10.04 -11.19 16.84
C ARG A 83 8.57 -10.98 16.50
N ILE A 84 8.25 -10.88 15.23
CA ILE A 84 6.92 -10.56 14.73
C ILE A 84 6.46 -11.73 13.85
N GLY A 85 5.48 -12.49 14.33
CA GLY A 85 4.85 -13.55 13.54
C GLY A 85 3.97 -12.93 12.45
N LEU A 86 4.01 -13.52 11.25
CA LEU A 86 3.32 -13.03 10.06
C LEU A 86 2.58 -14.15 9.35
N ARG A 87 1.45 -13.82 8.73
CA ARG A 87 0.78 -14.67 7.76
C ARG A 87 0.17 -13.84 6.63
N VAL A 88 0.06 -14.39 5.46
CA VAL A 88 -0.75 -13.81 4.38
C VAL A 88 -2.21 -14.15 4.69
N ALA A 89 -3.03 -13.14 4.91
CA ALA A 89 -4.45 -13.28 5.27
C ALA A 89 -5.37 -13.34 4.05
N GLY A 90 -4.83 -13.01 2.85
CA GLY A 90 -5.57 -13.05 1.59
C GLY A 90 -5.06 -12.01 0.60
N PRO A 91 -5.68 -11.94 -0.59
CA PRO A 91 -5.34 -10.95 -1.60
C PRO A 91 -5.65 -9.53 -1.11
N ASP A 92 -4.99 -8.53 -1.69
CA ASP A 92 -5.36 -7.14 -1.44
C ASP A 92 -6.77 -6.88 -2.05
N PRO A 93 -7.78 -6.55 -1.23
CA PRO A 93 -9.15 -6.36 -1.71
C PRO A 93 -9.28 -5.24 -2.76
N ARG A 94 -8.29 -4.32 -2.82
CA ARG A 94 -8.24 -3.29 -3.85
C ARG A 94 -7.99 -3.86 -5.24
N ILE A 95 -7.41 -5.06 -5.36
CA ILE A 95 -7.20 -5.71 -6.65
C ILE A 95 -8.55 -6.01 -7.29
N ALA A 96 -9.41 -6.73 -6.59
CA ALA A 96 -10.77 -7.00 -7.08
C ALA A 96 -11.59 -5.71 -7.26
N LEU A 97 -11.48 -4.78 -6.30
CA LEU A 97 -12.21 -3.50 -6.39
C LEU A 97 -11.85 -2.70 -7.63
N ARG A 98 -10.58 -2.55 -7.96
CA ARG A 98 -10.13 -1.75 -9.12
C ARG A 98 -10.43 -2.39 -10.46
N GLU A 99 -10.62 -3.72 -10.50
CA GLU A 99 -10.97 -4.47 -11.71
C GLU A 99 -12.47 -4.38 -12.05
N THR A 100 -13.32 -3.96 -11.10
CA THR A 100 -14.75 -3.80 -11.31
C THR A 100 -15.04 -2.59 -12.19
N ALA A 101 -15.29 -2.82 -13.48
CA ALA A 101 -15.65 -1.78 -14.45
C ALA A 101 -17.16 -1.58 -14.57
N ASP A 102 -17.95 -2.59 -14.25
CA ASP A 102 -19.42 -2.50 -14.23
C ASP A 102 -19.89 -1.84 -12.93
N LEU A 103 -20.01 -0.50 -12.98
CA LEU A 103 -20.40 0.31 -11.83
C LEU A 103 -21.90 0.50 -11.78
N THR A 104 -22.51 0.08 -10.68
CA THR A 104 -23.90 0.42 -10.38
C THR A 104 -24.04 1.90 -10.04
N ASP A 105 -25.29 2.42 -10.04
CA ASP A 105 -25.58 3.80 -9.60
C ASP A 105 -25.14 4.02 -8.15
N ASP A 106 -25.30 3.02 -7.29
CA ASP A 106 -24.84 3.07 -5.89
C ASP A 106 -23.30 3.16 -5.81
N ASP A 107 -22.58 2.41 -6.65
CA ASP A 107 -21.12 2.53 -6.74
C ASP A 107 -20.68 3.93 -7.14
N ARG A 108 -21.33 4.48 -8.18
CA ARG A 108 -21.05 5.82 -8.66
C ARG A 108 -21.33 6.87 -7.60
N ALA A 109 -22.47 6.77 -6.93
CA ALA A 109 -22.86 7.66 -5.83
C ALA A 109 -21.85 7.56 -4.67
N ALA A 110 -21.44 6.36 -4.29
CA ALA A 110 -20.47 6.14 -3.21
C ALA A 110 -19.08 6.72 -3.55
N ILE A 111 -18.61 6.51 -4.80
CA ILE A 111 -17.35 7.10 -5.28
C ILE A 111 -17.47 8.63 -5.28
N GLY A 112 -18.52 9.18 -5.89
CA GLY A 112 -18.77 10.62 -5.96
C GLY A 112 -18.78 11.27 -4.57
N ALA A 113 -19.50 10.69 -3.62
CA ALA A 113 -19.52 11.15 -2.24
C ALA A 113 -18.14 11.10 -1.56
N ALA A 114 -17.33 10.08 -1.87
CA ALA A 114 -15.96 9.98 -1.34
C ALA A 114 -15.05 11.06 -1.93
N LEU A 115 -15.11 11.30 -3.24
CA LEU A 115 -14.35 12.36 -3.92
C LEU A 115 -14.76 13.73 -3.43
N TRP A 116 -16.07 13.99 -3.32
CA TRP A 116 -16.60 15.25 -2.79
C TRP A 116 -16.09 15.53 -1.37
N ARG A 117 -16.08 14.53 -0.47
CA ARG A 117 -15.50 14.70 0.88
C ARG A 117 -14.02 15.06 0.84
N MET A 118 -13.27 14.57 -0.13
CA MET A 118 -11.85 14.92 -0.29
C MET A 118 -11.69 16.36 -0.79
N ASP A 119 -12.53 16.78 -1.71
CA ASP A 119 -12.48 18.12 -2.32
C ASP A 119 -12.95 19.18 -1.36
N ARG A 120 -14.01 18.91 -0.56
CA ARG A 120 -14.57 19.86 0.41
C ARG A 120 -13.56 20.33 1.47
N VAL A 121 -12.60 19.50 1.85
CA VAL A 121 -11.58 19.85 2.86
C VAL A 121 -10.27 20.37 2.25
N ALA A 122 -10.23 20.52 0.93
CA ALA A 122 -9.08 21.06 0.22
C ALA A 122 -9.38 22.54 -0.13
N GLU A 123 -8.33 23.34 -0.22
CA GLU A 123 -8.43 24.75 -0.65
C GLU A 123 -8.99 24.85 -2.08
N VAL A 124 -8.61 23.91 -2.95
CA VAL A 124 -9.11 23.79 -4.31
C VAL A 124 -9.51 22.34 -4.57
N PRO A 125 -10.70 22.08 -5.14
CA PRO A 125 -11.09 20.75 -5.59
C PRO A 125 -10.05 20.16 -6.52
N TRP A 126 -9.68 18.91 -6.31
CA TRP A 126 -8.55 18.32 -7.02
C TRP A 126 -8.82 16.94 -7.61
N THR A 127 -9.83 16.21 -7.10
CA THR A 127 -10.00 14.79 -7.40
C THR A 127 -10.29 14.51 -8.88
N GLY A 128 -11.22 15.26 -9.47
CA GLY A 128 -11.55 15.15 -10.90
C GLY A 128 -10.38 15.53 -11.80
N ALA A 129 -9.67 16.63 -11.48
CA ALA A 129 -8.49 17.04 -12.24
C ALA A 129 -7.38 15.99 -12.18
N PHE A 130 -7.18 15.32 -11.04
CA PHE A 130 -6.19 14.26 -10.91
C PHE A 130 -6.56 13.01 -11.69
N LEU A 131 -7.85 12.62 -11.71
CA LEU A 131 -8.29 11.48 -12.51
C LEU A 131 -8.05 11.72 -14.01
N ARG A 132 -8.44 12.91 -14.51
CA ARG A 132 -8.17 13.29 -15.91
C ARG A 132 -6.66 13.36 -16.20
N LEU A 133 -5.90 14.03 -15.34
CA LEU A 133 -4.44 14.10 -15.50
C LEU A 133 -3.79 12.71 -15.63
N ILE A 134 -4.21 11.74 -14.81
CA ILE A 134 -3.67 10.38 -14.84
C ILE A 134 -4.18 9.63 -16.08
N ALA A 135 -5.43 9.84 -16.50
CA ALA A 135 -5.99 9.26 -17.71
C ALA A 135 -5.20 9.68 -18.96
N ASP A 136 -4.90 10.98 -19.07
CA ASP A 136 -4.22 11.58 -20.21
C ASP A 136 -2.69 11.33 -20.21
N ASN A 137 -2.14 10.84 -19.10
CA ASN A 137 -0.70 10.71 -18.90
C ASN A 137 -0.35 9.38 -18.21
N GLU A 138 -0.76 8.29 -18.82
CA GLU A 138 -0.41 6.95 -18.34
C GLU A 138 1.10 6.73 -18.37
N ALA A 139 1.64 6.08 -17.33
CA ALA A 139 3.05 5.75 -17.16
C ALA A 139 4.02 6.95 -17.05
N VAL A 140 3.51 8.16 -16.85
CA VAL A 140 4.35 9.34 -16.60
C VAL A 140 4.76 9.39 -15.12
N ARG A 141 6.03 9.79 -14.88
CA ARG A 141 6.61 9.83 -13.53
C ARG A 141 5.84 10.78 -12.60
N ALA A 142 5.72 10.38 -11.33
CA ALA A 142 5.03 11.18 -10.32
C ALA A 142 5.60 12.61 -10.14
N VAL A 143 6.88 12.83 -10.38
CA VAL A 143 7.50 14.15 -10.29
C VAL A 143 6.98 15.06 -11.40
N GLU A 144 6.94 14.56 -12.64
CA GLU A 144 6.47 15.30 -13.81
C GLU A 144 4.97 15.66 -13.70
N LEU A 145 4.15 14.69 -13.24
CA LEU A 145 2.72 14.94 -12.99
C LEU A 145 2.49 15.96 -11.87
N ALA A 146 3.31 15.92 -10.82
CA ALA A 146 3.24 16.87 -9.71
C ALA A 146 3.57 18.30 -10.18
N GLU A 147 4.61 18.45 -11.01
CA GLU A 147 4.99 19.74 -11.60
C GLU A 147 3.88 20.35 -12.46
N ARG A 148 3.18 19.55 -13.27
CA ARG A 148 2.06 20.00 -14.11
C ARG A 148 0.90 20.59 -13.31
N VAL A 149 0.72 20.18 -12.05
CA VAL A 149 -0.33 20.69 -11.15
C VAL A 149 0.22 21.59 -10.04
N GLY A 150 1.48 22.02 -10.14
CA GLY A 150 2.10 22.94 -9.19
C GLY A 150 2.24 22.40 -7.77
N LEU A 151 2.43 21.09 -7.61
CA LEU A 151 2.50 20.43 -6.30
C LEU A 151 3.87 19.79 -6.04
N ALA A 152 4.27 19.76 -4.77
CA ALA A 152 5.39 18.92 -4.34
C ALA A 152 5.05 17.43 -4.60
N ARG A 153 6.05 16.65 -5.05
CA ARG A 153 5.91 15.22 -5.38
C ARG A 153 5.22 14.41 -4.29
N ASP A 154 5.55 14.65 -3.03
CA ASP A 154 5.01 13.86 -1.92
C ASP A 154 3.54 14.21 -1.62
N VAL A 155 3.12 15.44 -1.88
CA VAL A 155 1.71 15.86 -1.83
C VAL A 155 0.94 15.16 -2.94
N PHE A 156 1.46 15.18 -4.16
CA PHE A 156 0.89 14.49 -5.31
C PHE A 156 0.71 12.99 -5.02
N LYS A 157 1.78 12.30 -4.61
CA LYS A 157 1.73 10.87 -4.27
C LYS A 157 0.72 10.55 -3.17
N ARG A 158 0.58 11.42 -2.16
CA ARG A 158 -0.40 11.26 -1.09
C ARG A 158 -1.83 11.37 -1.61
N ARG A 159 -2.11 12.30 -2.54
CA ARG A 159 -3.42 12.45 -3.20
C ARG A 159 -3.74 11.23 -4.06
N VAL A 160 -2.82 10.79 -4.91
CA VAL A 160 -3.01 9.57 -5.74
C VAL A 160 -3.26 8.34 -4.87
N ARG A 161 -2.57 8.21 -3.71
CA ARG A 161 -2.82 7.10 -2.78
C ARG A 161 -4.27 7.09 -2.30
N ARG A 162 -4.90 8.24 -2.06
CA ARG A 162 -6.31 8.33 -1.66
C ARG A 162 -7.24 7.86 -2.78
N LEU A 163 -6.97 8.21 -4.03
CA LEU A 163 -7.72 7.71 -5.19
C LEU A 163 -7.54 6.19 -5.35
N LYS A 164 -6.34 5.68 -5.10
CA LYS A 164 -6.03 4.25 -5.11
C LYS A 164 -6.79 3.46 -4.04
N GLU A 165 -7.07 4.05 -2.87
CA GLU A 165 -7.89 3.41 -1.83
C GLU A 165 -9.35 3.21 -2.27
N LEU A 166 -9.84 4.05 -3.19
CA LEU A 166 -11.16 3.90 -3.83
C LEU A 166 -11.15 2.94 -5.03
N GLY A 167 -9.99 2.36 -5.35
CA GLY A 167 -9.82 1.49 -6.51
C GLY A 167 -9.76 2.23 -7.86
N LEU A 168 -9.64 3.57 -7.89
CA LEU A 168 -9.73 4.37 -9.12
C LEU A 168 -8.42 4.46 -9.90
N THR A 169 -7.28 4.27 -9.24
CA THR A 169 -5.96 4.33 -9.86
C THR A 169 -5.10 3.15 -9.44
N GLU A 170 -4.11 2.82 -10.25
CA GLU A 170 -3.09 1.83 -9.91
C GLU A 170 -1.68 2.36 -10.24
N SER A 171 -0.70 1.85 -9.50
CA SER A 171 0.71 2.16 -9.74
C SER A 171 1.25 1.19 -10.78
N LEU A 172 1.98 1.72 -11.74
CA LEU A 172 2.81 0.97 -12.66
C LEU A 172 4.25 0.91 -12.12
N GLU A 173 5.14 0.24 -12.84
CA GLU A 173 6.59 0.31 -12.57
C GLU A 173 7.06 1.76 -12.63
N VAL A 174 6.62 2.49 -13.64
CA VAL A 174 6.78 3.93 -13.77
C VAL A 174 5.39 4.58 -13.78
N GLY A 175 5.15 5.54 -12.87
CA GLY A 175 3.94 6.35 -12.88
C GLY A 175 2.66 5.62 -12.44
N TYR A 176 1.56 6.05 -13.02
CA TYR A 176 0.20 5.62 -12.68
C TYR A 176 -0.64 5.44 -13.93
N ARG A 177 -1.76 4.73 -13.76
CA ARG A 177 -2.87 4.74 -14.72
C ARG A 177 -4.21 4.72 -13.99
N LEU A 178 -5.29 5.02 -14.68
CA LEU A 178 -6.61 4.68 -14.20
C LEU A 178 -6.79 3.16 -14.20
N SER A 179 -7.42 2.67 -13.14
CA SER A 179 -7.92 1.28 -13.13
C SER A 179 -9.14 1.14 -14.05
N PRO A 180 -9.59 -0.07 -14.38
CA PRO A 180 -10.89 -0.28 -15.03
C PRO A 180 -12.04 0.43 -14.30
N ARG A 181 -12.09 0.35 -12.97
CA ARG A 181 -13.06 1.07 -12.13
C ARG A 181 -12.97 2.60 -12.28
N GLY A 182 -11.76 3.14 -12.27
CA GLY A 182 -11.53 4.59 -12.41
C GLY A 182 -11.90 5.11 -13.78
N ARG A 183 -11.63 4.34 -14.84
CA ARG A 183 -12.00 4.65 -16.22
C ARG A 183 -13.51 4.66 -16.38
N ALA A 184 -14.18 3.60 -15.94
CA ALA A 184 -15.63 3.48 -15.99
C ALA A 184 -16.34 4.60 -15.19
N PHE A 185 -15.76 5.04 -14.07
CA PHE A 185 -16.27 6.17 -13.30
C PHE A 185 -16.14 7.50 -14.06
N LEU A 186 -14.99 7.76 -14.66
CA LEU A 186 -14.70 8.99 -15.38
C LEU A 186 -15.58 9.14 -16.63
N GLU A 187 -15.71 8.06 -17.41
CA GLU A 187 -16.51 8.01 -18.63
C GLU A 187 -18.02 8.18 -18.38
N GLY A 188 -18.51 7.66 -17.27
CA GLY A 188 -19.93 7.79 -16.92
C GLY A 188 -20.29 9.08 -16.17
N GLY A 189 -19.32 9.98 -15.91
CA GLY A 189 -19.53 11.28 -15.29
C GLY A 189 -19.68 12.46 -16.27
N ASP A 190 -19.52 12.20 -17.56
CA ASP A 190 -19.64 13.22 -18.62
C ASP A 190 -21.03 13.24 -19.28
N ALA A 191 -22.08 12.67 -18.65
CA ALA A 191 -23.45 12.69 -19.10
C ALA A 191 -24.30 13.68 -18.31
#